data_29020450d80e2cd8c785e73c05187baa
#
_entry.id   29020450d80e2cd8c785e73c05187baa
#
_cell.length_a   1.000
_cell.length_b   1.000
_cell.length_c   1.000
_cell.angle_alpha   90.00
_cell.angle_beta   90.00
_cell.angle_gamma   90.00
#
_symmetry.space_group_name_H-M   'P 1'
#
loop_
_entity.id
_entity.type
_entity.pdbx_description
1 polymer ?
#
loop_
_entity_poly.entity_id
_entity_poly.type
_entity_poly.pdbx_seq_one_letter_code
_entity_poly.pdbx_strand_id
1 'polypeptide(L)'
;MSALGRETGACGLAQRGEPVYASKMRVTDTDLALAAALADAAGSAIRPYYRADHGLEAKSDASPVTLADRAAEGAMRALIERAFPADAIIGEEYGTKDGTSGRTWVLDPIDGTRAFISGRPIFGTLIALMIDGWPMMGVIDQPILQERWLGVMGRPTLFNGTAAVARRCPDLAKALLATTSPALFDDTQLHAFEHLDAAVMSTVLGGDCYNYGCVASGWLDVVVEAQLKIYDFAALVPIVEGAGGRMCDWSGDPLTGDSIGEVIAAGDPARIEEILELLACRGH
;
A
#
# COMPACT_ATOMS: atom_id res chain seq x y z
N MET A 1 7.61 -62.17 13.43
CA MET A 1 7.80 -60.97 14.27
C MET A 1 8.02 -59.79 13.34
N SER A 2 6.98 -59.02 13.18
CA SER A 2 6.86 -57.94 12.18
C SER A 2 7.34 -56.62 12.80
N ALA A 3 8.26 -55.95 12.16
CA ALA A 3 8.70 -54.59 12.50
C ALA A 3 7.94 -53.63 11.58
N LEU A 4 7.02 -52.85 12.16
CA LEU A 4 6.33 -51.75 11.49
C LEU A 4 7.26 -50.53 11.38
N GLY A 5 7.69 -50.25 10.17
CA GLY A 5 8.35 -48.99 9.84
C GLY A 5 7.34 -47.82 9.86
N ARG A 6 7.64 -46.78 10.65
CA ARG A 6 6.93 -45.50 10.58
C ARG A 6 7.50 -44.72 9.40
N GLU A 7 6.73 -44.51 8.38
CA GLU A 7 6.99 -43.51 7.35
C GLU A 7 6.75 -42.12 7.93
N THR A 8 7.80 -41.35 8.11
CA THR A 8 7.75 -39.92 8.38
C THR A 8 7.47 -39.23 7.04
N GLY A 9 6.23 -38.87 6.82
CA GLY A 9 5.85 -38.00 5.71
C GLY A 9 6.51 -36.63 5.85
N ALA A 10 7.57 -36.42 5.11
CA ALA A 10 8.11 -35.07 4.88
C ALA A 10 7.06 -34.31 4.04
N CYS A 11 6.39 -33.35 4.66
CA CYS A 11 5.58 -32.38 3.96
C CYS A 11 6.52 -31.57 3.04
N GLY A 12 6.45 -31.86 1.74
CA GLY A 12 7.22 -31.15 0.73
C GLY A 12 6.77 -29.71 0.67
N LEU A 13 7.62 -28.79 1.13
CA LEU A 13 7.55 -27.39 0.81
C LEU A 13 7.68 -27.26 -0.72
N ALA A 14 6.53 -27.13 -1.39
CA ALA A 14 6.50 -26.70 -2.78
C ALA A 14 7.23 -25.36 -2.83
N GLN A 15 8.35 -25.31 -3.53
CA GLN A 15 8.97 -24.07 -3.98
C GLN A 15 7.89 -23.34 -4.78
N ARG A 16 7.24 -22.35 -4.15
CA ARG A 16 6.32 -21.43 -4.84
C ARG A 16 7.21 -20.69 -5.83
N GLY A 17 7.01 -20.98 -7.13
CA GLY A 17 7.76 -20.37 -8.22
C GLY A 17 7.74 -18.86 -8.10
N GLU A 18 8.86 -18.23 -8.53
CA GLU A 18 8.89 -16.78 -8.74
C GLU A 18 7.64 -16.37 -9.50
N PRO A 19 6.94 -15.29 -9.09
CA PRO A 19 5.78 -14.83 -9.81
C PRO A 19 6.17 -14.58 -11.25
N VAL A 20 5.52 -15.30 -12.16
CA VAL A 20 5.79 -15.21 -13.61
C VAL A 20 5.25 -13.87 -14.09
N TYR A 21 5.98 -12.80 -13.83
CA TYR A 21 5.77 -11.49 -14.47
C TYR A 21 6.26 -11.58 -15.91
N ALA A 22 5.49 -12.27 -16.73
CA ALA A 22 5.88 -12.62 -18.09
C ALA A 22 5.76 -11.45 -19.04
N SER A 23 6.86 -10.95 -19.42
CA SER A 23 7.43 -10.65 -20.78
C SER A 23 6.71 -9.71 -21.75
N LYS A 24 5.55 -9.10 -21.55
CA LYS A 24 4.95 -8.27 -22.61
C LYS A 24 4.57 -6.82 -22.24
N MET A 25 4.31 -6.50 -20.99
CA MET A 25 4.08 -5.11 -20.60
C MET A 25 4.97 -4.75 -19.42
N ARG A 26 5.89 -3.85 -19.62
CA ARG A 26 6.81 -3.32 -18.60
C ARG A 26 6.51 -1.86 -18.36
N VAL A 27 6.72 -1.42 -17.12
CA VAL A 27 6.77 0.01 -16.79
C VAL A 27 7.86 0.69 -17.60
N THR A 28 7.49 1.72 -18.37
CA THR A 28 8.36 2.47 -19.28
C THR A 28 8.80 3.79 -18.67
N ASP A 29 9.81 4.43 -19.25
CA ASP A 29 10.23 5.78 -18.84
C ASP A 29 9.12 6.82 -19.03
N THR A 30 8.22 6.62 -20.00
CA THR A 30 7.04 7.46 -20.21
C THR A 30 6.06 7.33 -19.04
N ASP A 31 5.86 6.12 -18.50
CA ASP A 31 5.02 5.89 -17.33
C ASP A 31 5.61 6.58 -16.09
N LEU A 32 6.92 6.47 -15.89
CA LEU A 32 7.62 7.14 -14.78
C LEU A 32 7.50 8.66 -14.88
N ALA A 33 7.69 9.20 -16.09
CA ALA A 33 7.54 10.64 -16.33
C ALA A 33 6.11 11.11 -16.08
N LEU A 34 5.11 10.32 -16.50
CA LEU A 34 3.70 10.62 -16.21
C LEU A 34 3.42 10.54 -14.71
N ALA A 35 3.85 9.48 -14.02
CA ALA A 35 3.63 9.34 -12.58
C ALA A 35 4.19 10.54 -11.78
N ALA A 36 5.39 11.02 -12.15
CA ALA A 36 5.95 12.24 -11.56
C ALA A 36 5.08 13.46 -11.83
N ALA A 37 4.59 13.63 -13.07
CA ALA A 37 3.70 14.74 -13.43
C ALA A 37 2.35 14.68 -12.71
N LEU A 38 1.81 13.46 -12.49
CA LEU A 38 0.58 13.26 -11.71
C LEU A 38 0.77 13.71 -10.25
N ALA A 39 1.85 13.29 -9.61
CA ALA A 39 2.17 13.68 -8.24
C ALA A 39 2.37 15.20 -8.11
N ASP A 40 3.07 15.82 -9.07
CA ASP A 40 3.27 17.29 -9.10
C ASP A 40 1.95 18.04 -9.26
N ALA A 41 1.05 17.55 -10.13
CA ALA A 41 -0.26 18.13 -10.35
C ALA A 41 -1.17 18.00 -9.12
N ALA A 42 -1.21 16.81 -8.51
CA ALA A 42 -1.94 16.55 -7.27
C ALA A 42 -1.44 17.43 -6.14
N GLY A 43 -0.12 17.45 -5.89
CA GLY A 43 0.48 18.30 -4.85
C GLY A 43 0.21 19.78 -5.07
N SER A 44 0.17 20.26 -6.32
CA SER A 44 -0.17 21.65 -6.65
C SER A 44 -1.63 21.96 -6.33
N ALA A 45 -2.53 21.01 -6.55
CA ALA A 45 -3.95 21.15 -6.23
C ALA A 45 -4.21 21.07 -4.70
N ILE A 46 -3.45 20.24 -3.96
CA ILE A 46 -3.66 19.97 -2.53
C ILE A 46 -3.14 21.11 -1.64
N ARG A 47 -1.91 21.59 -1.91
CA ARG A 47 -1.22 22.56 -1.03
C ARG A 47 -2.02 23.81 -0.66
N PRO A 48 -2.84 24.43 -1.55
CA PRO A 48 -3.64 25.60 -1.18
C PRO A 48 -4.68 25.35 -0.08
N TYR A 49 -5.13 24.10 0.06
CA TYR A 49 -6.18 23.72 1.02
C TYR A 49 -5.61 23.22 2.36
N TYR A 50 -4.32 22.91 2.43
CA TYR A 50 -3.73 22.38 3.66
C TYR A 50 -3.69 23.45 4.75
N ARG A 51 -4.32 23.16 5.92
CA ARG A 51 -4.50 24.10 7.05
C ARG A 51 -5.24 25.40 6.67
N ALA A 52 -6.08 25.33 5.63
CA ALA A 52 -6.94 26.41 5.16
C ALA A 52 -8.40 25.93 5.13
N ASP A 53 -9.30 26.72 4.54
CA ASP A 53 -10.65 26.24 4.26
C ASP A 53 -10.61 25.22 3.12
N HIS A 54 -10.84 23.96 3.46
CA HIS A 54 -10.79 22.82 2.53
C HIS A 54 -12.16 22.37 2.03
N GLY A 55 -13.25 23.08 2.40
CA GLY A 55 -14.61 22.75 1.95
C GLY A 55 -15.00 21.32 2.31
N LEU A 56 -14.88 20.98 3.61
CA LEU A 56 -15.16 19.63 4.11
C LEU A 56 -16.61 19.22 3.84
N GLU A 57 -16.78 18.07 3.21
CA GLU A 57 -18.05 17.40 3.00
C GLU A 57 -17.96 15.96 3.55
N ALA A 58 -19.13 15.35 3.80
CA ALA A 58 -19.22 13.92 4.12
C ALA A 58 -19.66 13.14 2.87
N LYS A 59 -18.97 12.05 2.54
CA LYS A 59 -19.42 11.10 1.51
C LYS A 59 -20.67 10.33 1.98
N SER A 60 -21.25 9.54 1.10
CA SER A 60 -22.43 8.72 1.42
C SER A 60 -22.19 7.69 2.52
N ASP A 61 -20.94 7.27 2.72
CA ASP A 61 -20.47 6.38 3.79
C ASP A 61 -20.03 7.11 5.06
N ALA A 62 -20.29 8.42 5.13
CA ALA A 62 -19.88 9.34 6.20
C ALA A 62 -18.35 9.58 6.31
N SER A 63 -17.54 9.12 5.35
CA SER A 63 -16.12 9.48 5.27
C SER A 63 -15.95 10.95 4.84
N PRO A 64 -14.89 11.64 5.29
CA PRO A 64 -14.62 13.01 4.87
C PRO A 64 -14.09 13.06 3.44
N VAL A 65 -14.50 14.10 2.71
CA VAL A 65 -13.92 14.48 1.42
C VAL A 65 -13.76 15.99 1.37
N THR A 66 -12.75 16.47 0.68
CA THR A 66 -12.49 17.89 0.56
C THR A 66 -12.47 18.32 -0.92
N LEU A 67 -12.53 19.63 -1.14
CA LEU A 67 -12.32 20.18 -2.49
C LEU A 67 -10.92 19.83 -3.03
N ALA A 68 -9.94 19.63 -2.13
CA ALA A 68 -8.59 19.25 -2.49
C ALA A 68 -8.53 17.86 -3.13
N ASP A 69 -9.23 16.87 -2.55
CA ASP A 69 -9.32 15.49 -3.08
C ASP A 69 -9.82 15.52 -4.52
N ARG A 70 -10.97 16.15 -4.74
CA ARG A 70 -11.59 16.23 -6.07
C ARG A 70 -10.74 17.01 -7.07
N ALA A 71 -10.14 18.12 -6.67
CA ALA A 71 -9.27 18.91 -7.54
C ALA A 71 -8.02 18.13 -7.95
N ALA A 72 -7.42 17.39 -7.01
CA ALA A 72 -6.24 16.58 -7.27
C ALA A 72 -6.54 15.40 -8.20
N GLU A 73 -7.61 14.62 -7.93
CA GLU A 73 -7.98 13.51 -8.82
C GLU A 73 -8.35 14.00 -10.22
N GLY A 74 -9.12 15.08 -10.33
CA GLY A 74 -9.47 15.68 -11.63
C GLY A 74 -8.24 16.09 -12.43
N ALA A 75 -7.22 16.69 -11.78
CA ALA A 75 -5.97 17.07 -12.43
C ALA A 75 -5.17 15.84 -12.92
N MET A 76 -5.09 14.78 -12.10
CA MET A 76 -4.41 13.54 -12.47
C MET A 76 -5.12 12.84 -13.64
N ARG A 77 -6.43 12.69 -13.59
CA ARG A 77 -7.23 12.06 -14.67
C ARG A 77 -7.03 12.75 -16.00
N ALA A 78 -7.07 14.09 -16.05
CA ALA A 78 -6.87 14.84 -17.26
C ALA A 78 -5.50 14.59 -17.93
N LEU A 79 -4.46 14.35 -17.12
CA LEU A 79 -3.11 14.01 -17.62
C LEU A 79 -3.07 12.59 -18.17
N ILE A 80 -3.66 11.61 -17.46
CA ILE A 80 -3.71 10.21 -17.91
C ILE A 80 -4.50 10.09 -19.21
N GLU A 81 -5.69 10.67 -19.28
CA GLU A 81 -6.55 10.59 -20.45
C GLU A 81 -5.91 11.20 -21.71
N ARG A 82 -5.10 12.24 -21.54
CA ARG A 82 -4.32 12.83 -22.62
C ARG A 82 -3.15 11.96 -23.06
N ALA A 83 -2.43 11.34 -22.11
CA ALA A 83 -1.24 10.56 -22.40
C ALA A 83 -1.56 9.13 -22.84
N PHE A 84 -2.51 8.48 -22.18
CA PHE A 84 -2.91 7.09 -22.37
C PHE A 84 -4.44 6.93 -22.41
N PRO A 85 -5.13 7.39 -23.47
CA PRO A 85 -6.60 7.39 -23.54
C PRO A 85 -7.24 6.01 -23.50
N ALA A 86 -6.47 4.95 -23.82
CA ALA A 86 -6.92 3.56 -23.78
C ALA A 86 -6.76 2.90 -22.41
N ASP A 87 -6.06 3.53 -21.47
CA ASP A 87 -5.88 3.00 -20.12
C ASP A 87 -7.14 3.20 -19.28
N ALA A 88 -7.42 2.23 -18.41
CA ALA A 88 -8.45 2.38 -17.38
C ALA A 88 -7.95 3.29 -16.24
N ILE A 89 -8.88 3.87 -15.49
CA ILE A 89 -8.60 4.65 -14.29
C ILE A 89 -9.58 4.20 -13.21
N ILE A 90 -9.07 3.87 -12.04
CA ILE A 90 -9.84 3.68 -10.80
C ILE A 90 -9.41 4.79 -9.84
N GLY A 91 -10.34 5.60 -9.41
CA GLY A 91 -10.08 6.68 -8.44
C GLY A 91 -11.08 6.65 -7.31
N GLU A 92 -10.67 7.13 -6.16
CA GLU A 92 -11.50 7.17 -4.97
C GLU A 92 -12.69 8.11 -5.14
N GLU A 93 -12.50 9.27 -5.81
CA GLU A 93 -13.48 10.36 -5.84
C GLU A 93 -14.42 10.29 -7.06
N TYR A 94 -13.90 9.93 -8.22
CA TYR A 94 -14.68 9.89 -9.46
C TYR A 94 -14.91 8.46 -9.99
N GLY A 95 -14.53 7.43 -9.20
CA GLY A 95 -14.80 6.03 -9.56
C GLY A 95 -14.00 5.55 -10.76
N THR A 96 -14.59 4.63 -11.52
CA THR A 96 -13.92 3.91 -12.60
C THR A 96 -14.22 4.52 -13.98
N LYS A 97 -13.15 4.66 -14.78
CA LYS A 97 -13.21 4.84 -16.22
C LYS A 97 -12.65 3.56 -16.86
N ASP A 98 -13.45 2.91 -17.68
CA ASP A 98 -13.03 1.71 -18.41
C ASP A 98 -11.92 2.00 -19.43
N GLY A 99 -11.06 1.01 -19.67
CA GLY A 99 -9.99 1.02 -20.63
C GLY A 99 -9.91 -0.27 -21.44
N THR A 100 -9.07 -0.29 -22.48
CA THR A 100 -8.91 -1.45 -23.39
C THR A 100 -7.47 -1.94 -23.51
N SER A 101 -6.52 -1.29 -22.79
CA SER A 101 -5.10 -1.57 -22.92
C SER A 101 -4.59 -2.72 -22.03
N GLY A 102 -5.37 -3.16 -21.02
CA GLY A 102 -4.91 -4.04 -19.94
C GLY A 102 -4.13 -3.29 -18.85
N ARG A 103 -4.06 -1.96 -18.94
CA ARG A 103 -3.39 -1.09 -17.97
C ARG A 103 -4.42 -0.29 -17.19
N THR A 104 -4.21 -0.14 -15.90
CA THR A 104 -5.12 0.60 -15.01
C THR A 104 -4.30 1.52 -14.11
N TRP A 105 -4.58 2.81 -14.17
CA TRP A 105 -4.10 3.78 -13.20
C TRP A 105 -5.04 3.77 -12.01
N VAL A 106 -4.49 3.63 -10.80
CA VAL A 106 -5.26 3.62 -9.55
C VAL A 106 -4.83 4.80 -8.72
N LEU A 107 -5.80 5.62 -8.28
CA LEU A 107 -5.56 6.93 -7.71
C LEU A 107 -6.28 7.08 -6.37
N ASP A 108 -5.55 7.49 -5.35
CA ASP A 108 -6.07 8.12 -4.16
C ASP A 108 -5.43 9.51 -4.02
N PRO A 109 -6.19 10.58 -4.18
CA PRO A 109 -5.63 11.93 -4.12
C PRO A 109 -5.12 12.32 -2.74
N ILE A 110 -5.81 11.92 -1.66
CA ILE A 110 -5.42 12.21 -0.28
C ILE A 110 -5.74 11.02 0.62
N ASP A 111 -4.93 9.96 0.51
CA ASP A 111 -4.98 8.89 1.51
C ASP A 111 -4.60 9.45 2.89
N GLY A 112 -5.46 9.22 3.88
CA GLY A 112 -5.36 9.89 5.17
C GLY A 112 -6.08 11.24 5.21
N THR A 113 -7.27 11.37 4.61
CA THR A 113 -8.08 12.60 4.63
C THR A 113 -8.29 13.12 6.07
N ARG A 114 -8.42 12.23 7.08
CA ARG A 114 -8.50 12.62 8.49
C ARG A 114 -7.24 13.32 8.99
N ALA A 115 -6.06 12.87 8.57
CA ALA A 115 -4.79 13.53 8.87
C ALA A 115 -4.73 14.90 8.17
N PHE A 116 -5.13 14.97 6.90
CA PHE A 116 -5.17 16.22 6.14
C PHE A 116 -6.04 17.28 6.79
N ILE A 117 -7.31 16.98 7.10
CA ILE A 117 -8.25 17.95 7.70
C ILE A 117 -7.85 18.35 9.12
N SER A 118 -7.12 17.50 9.85
CA SER A 118 -6.56 17.84 11.16
C SER A 118 -5.22 18.57 11.11
N GLY A 119 -4.70 18.84 9.90
CA GLY A 119 -3.44 19.56 9.68
C GLY A 119 -2.19 18.77 10.03
N ARG A 120 -2.27 17.45 10.03
CA ARG A 120 -1.14 16.52 10.23
C ARG A 120 -0.53 16.14 8.87
N PRO A 121 0.78 16.29 8.65
CA PRO A 121 1.39 15.98 7.36
C PRO A 121 1.78 14.50 7.23
N ILE A 122 0.89 13.60 7.64
CA ILE A 122 1.06 12.14 7.56
C ILE A 122 -0.01 11.51 6.64
N PHE A 123 -0.45 12.27 5.64
CA PHE A 123 -1.27 11.83 4.52
C PHE A 123 -0.41 11.74 3.25
N GLY A 124 -0.92 11.15 2.19
CA GLY A 124 -0.20 11.14 0.91
C GLY A 124 -1.12 11.00 -0.30
N THR A 125 -0.62 11.36 -1.47
CA THR A 125 -1.23 11.01 -2.74
C THR A 125 -0.69 9.67 -3.19
N LEU A 126 -1.58 8.73 -3.49
CA LEU A 126 -1.25 7.42 -4.01
C LEU A 126 -1.53 7.34 -5.51
N ILE A 127 -0.53 6.89 -6.26
CA ILE A 127 -0.65 6.68 -7.70
C ILE A 127 -0.07 5.30 -8.00
N ALA A 128 -0.90 4.38 -8.51
CA ALA A 128 -0.42 3.09 -8.97
C ALA A 128 -0.66 2.91 -10.47
N LEU A 129 0.22 2.16 -11.10
CA LEU A 129 -0.01 1.56 -12.41
C LEU A 129 -0.09 0.05 -12.24
N MET A 130 -1.27 -0.49 -12.50
CA MET A 130 -1.49 -1.93 -12.59
C MET A 130 -1.42 -2.40 -14.05
N ILE A 131 -0.88 -3.58 -14.25
CA ILE A 131 -0.85 -4.25 -15.56
C ILE A 131 -1.40 -5.66 -15.37
N ASP A 132 -2.43 -6.01 -16.13
CA ASP A 132 -3.10 -7.31 -16.04
C ASP A 132 -3.50 -7.69 -14.59
N GLY A 133 -3.97 -6.73 -13.81
CA GLY A 133 -4.41 -6.91 -12.44
C GLY A 133 -3.29 -6.91 -11.37
N TRP A 134 -2.02 -6.71 -11.76
CA TRP A 134 -0.88 -6.68 -10.83
C TRP A 134 -0.35 -5.26 -10.61
N PRO A 135 -0.08 -4.84 -9.37
CA PRO A 135 0.58 -3.57 -9.06
C PRO A 135 2.03 -3.58 -9.58
N MET A 136 2.33 -2.79 -10.59
CA MET A 136 3.66 -2.78 -11.23
C MET A 136 4.49 -1.55 -10.93
N MET A 137 3.84 -0.43 -10.60
CA MET A 137 4.48 0.83 -10.20
C MET A 137 3.62 1.53 -9.17
N GLY A 138 4.26 2.20 -8.21
CA GLY A 138 3.58 2.98 -7.19
C GLY A 138 4.34 4.23 -6.81
N VAL A 139 3.57 5.28 -6.47
CA VAL A 139 4.08 6.53 -5.88
C VAL A 139 3.31 6.80 -4.60
N ILE A 140 4.02 7.13 -3.53
CA ILE A 140 3.51 7.88 -2.38
C ILE A 140 4.10 9.27 -2.49
N ASP A 141 3.28 10.31 -2.59
CA ASP A 141 3.73 11.71 -2.59
C ASP A 141 3.15 12.47 -1.41
N GLN A 142 4.01 12.97 -0.54
CA GLN A 142 3.63 13.84 0.57
C GLN A 142 4.01 15.30 0.20
N PRO A 143 3.05 16.10 -0.32
CA PRO A 143 3.37 17.36 -0.96
C PRO A 143 3.80 18.48 0.01
N ILE A 144 3.52 18.34 1.30
CA ILE A 144 3.85 19.36 2.32
C ILE A 144 5.30 19.20 2.78
N LEU A 145 5.71 17.95 3.05
CA LEU A 145 7.08 17.62 3.47
C LEU A 145 8.02 17.50 2.27
N GLN A 146 7.50 17.48 1.04
CA GLN A 146 8.25 17.24 -0.19
C GLN A 146 8.97 15.90 -0.19
N GLU A 147 8.25 14.88 0.25
CA GLU A 147 8.71 13.51 0.33
C GLU A 147 7.98 12.66 -0.70
N ARG A 148 8.76 11.91 -1.49
CA ARG A 148 8.20 11.05 -2.54
C ARG A 148 8.91 9.71 -2.56
N TRP A 149 8.13 8.64 -2.47
CA TRP A 149 8.56 7.28 -2.73
C TRP A 149 8.08 6.86 -4.11
N LEU A 150 8.97 6.24 -4.87
CA LEU A 150 8.68 5.64 -6.18
C LEU A 150 9.18 4.20 -6.17
N GLY A 151 8.25 3.25 -6.31
CA GLY A 151 8.53 1.83 -6.45
C GLY A 151 8.16 1.32 -7.84
N VAL A 152 8.97 0.42 -8.39
CA VAL A 152 8.67 -0.33 -9.62
C VAL A 152 9.05 -1.78 -9.37
N MET A 153 8.14 -2.70 -9.67
CA MET A 153 8.40 -4.13 -9.47
C MET A 153 9.71 -4.57 -10.10
N GLY A 154 10.54 -5.23 -9.30
CA GLY A 154 11.87 -5.70 -9.70
C GLY A 154 12.96 -4.62 -9.79
N ARG A 155 12.69 -3.39 -9.31
CA ARG A 155 13.68 -2.31 -9.21
C ARG A 155 13.76 -1.79 -7.76
N PRO A 156 14.93 -1.24 -7.34
CA PRO A 156 15.03 -0.57 -6.03
C PRO A 156 14.05 0.60 -5.91
N THR A 157 13.37 0.69 -4.77
CA THR A 157 12.53 1.85 -4.44
C THR A 157 13.39 3.08 -4.22
N LEU A 158 12.89 4.22 -4.67
CA LEU A 158 13.54 5.52 -4.49
C LEU A 158 12.74 6.39 -3.51
N PHE A 159 13.41 6.96 -2.53
CA PHE A 159 12.93 8.04 -1.67
C PHE A 159 13.63 9.33 -2.06
N ASN A 160 12.91 10.30 -2.58
CA ASN A 160 13.46 11.56 -3.11
C ASN A 160 14.66 11.32 -4.06
N GLY A 161 14.57 10.32 -4.93
CA GLY A 161 15.60 9.98 -5.90
C GLY A 161 16.79 9.17 -5.36
N THR A 162 16.83 8.87 -4.05
CA THR A 162 17.84 8.02 -3.42
C THR A 162 17.25 6.66 -3.08
N ALA A 163 18.03 5.59 -3.23
CA ALA A 163 17.54 4.24 -2.91
C ALA A 163 17.10 4.14 -1.44
N ALA A 164 15.85 3.71 -1.25
CA ALA A 164 15.28 3.38 0.06
C ALA A 164 15.51 1.90 0.34
N VAL A 165 15.78 1.56 1.60
CA VAL A 165 16.03 0.18 2.03
C VAL A 165 15.28 -0.07 3.33
N ALA A 166 14.42 -1.07 3.34
CA ALA A 166 13.75 -1.55 4.53
C ALA A 166 14.76 -2.17 5.51
N ARG A 167 14.51 -2.03 6.80
CA ARG A 167 15.44 -2.56 7.81
C ARG A 167 15.17 -4.01 8.17
N ARG A 168 16.20 -4.72 8.59
CA ARG A 168 16.08 -6.05 9.18
C ARG A 168 15.43 -5.96 10.55
N CYS A 169 14.53 -6.91 10.82
CA CYS A 169 13.87 -7.10 12.11
C CYS A 169 14.14 -8.53 12.61
N PRO A 170 15.27 -8.81 13.27
CA PRO A 170 15.64 -10.18 13.64
C PRO A 170 14.76 -10.78 14.74
N ASP A 171 14.00 -9.97 15.46
CA ASP A 171 13.17 -10.34 16.60
C ASP A 171 11.90 -9.48 16.60
N LEU A 172 10.75 -10.12 16.43
CA LEU A 172 9.45 -9.42 16.37
C LEU A 172 9.14 -8.66 17.67
N ALA A 173 9.60 -9.16 18.82
CA ALA A 173 9.48 -8.48 20.12
C ALA A 173 10.20 -7.11 20.17
N LYS A 174 11.02 -6.79 19.17
CA LYS A 174 11.70 -5.48 19.03
C LYS A 174 11.12 -4.64 17.88
N ALA A 175 10.09 -5.13 17.20
CA ALA A 175 9.49 -4.45 16.09
C ALA A 175 8.69 -3.22 16.52
N LEU A 176 8.71 -2.20 15.66
CA LEU A 176 7.73 -1.12 15.66
C LEU A 176 6.61 -1.49 14.67
N LEU A 177 5.42 -1.70 15.20
CA LEU A 177 4.20 -1.96 14.44
C LEU A 177 3.46 -0.64 14.19
N ALA A 178 2.75 -0.51 13.09
CA ALA A 178 1.77 0.55 12.90
C ALA A 178 0.46 0.01 12.35
N THR A 179 -0.62 0.70 12.68
CA THR A 179 -1.93 0.64 12.02
C THR A 179 -2.56 2.02 12.05
N THR A 180 -3.36 2.34 11.04
CA THR A 180 -4.04 3.64 11.00
C THR A 180 -5.02 3.78 12.16
N SER A 181 -5.85 2.77 12.41
CA SER A 181 -6.77 2.78 13.54
C SER A 181 -7.30 1.37 13.85
N PRO A 182 -7.27 0.93 15.11
CA PRO A 182 -7.95 -0.30 15.52
C PRO A 182 -9.46 -0.31 15.23
N ALA A 183 -10.08 0.86 15.12
CA ALA A 183 -11.50 0.99 14.79
C ALA A 183 -11.86 0.62 13.33
N LEU A 184 -10.86 0.36 12.48
CA LEU A 184 -11.05 -0.14 11.11
C LEU A 184 -11.18 -1.66 11.07
N PHE A 185 -10.82 -2.36 12.15
CA PHE A 185 -10.96 -3.81 12.24
C PHE A 185 -12.38 -4.20 12.66
N ASP A 186 -12.90 -5.29 12.11
CA ASP A 186 -14.03 -5.98 12.72
C ASP A 186 -13.59 -6.71 14.02
N ASP A 187 -14.54 -7.28 14.75
CA ASP A 187 -14.25 -7.91 16.06
C ASP A 187 -13.23 -9.05 15.93
N THR A 188 -13.26 -9.81 14.84
CA THR A 188 -12.34 -10.93 14.60
C THR A 188 -10.95 -10.42 14.23
N GLN A 189 -10.89 -9.42 13.35
CA GLN A 189 -9.65 -8.79 12.93
C GLN A 189 -8.99 -8.04 14.09
N LEU A 190 -9.78 -7.35 14.93
CA LEU A 190 -9.28 -6.66 16.10
C LEU A 190 -8.63 -7.64 17.08
N HIS A 191 -9.31 -8.76 17.37
CA HIS A 191 -8.76 -9.80 18.25
C HIS A 191 -7.45 -10.36 17.70
N ALA A 192 -7.37 -10.66 16.39
CA ALA A 192 -6.14 -11.10 15.75
C ALA A 192 -5.03 -10.05 15.84
N PHE A 193 -5.35 -8.78 15.61
CA PHE A 193 -4.41 -7.67 15.74
C PHE A 193 -3.88 -7.52 17.16
N GLU A 194 -4.71 -7.70 18.21
CA GLU A 194 -4.29 -7.63 19.62
C GLU A 194 -3.22 -8.68 19.97
N HIS A 195 -3.25 -9.87 19.35
CA HIS A 195 -2.19 -10.86 19.53
C HIS A 195 -0.86 -10.37 18.95
N LEU A 196 -0.88 -9.74 17.77
CA LEU A 196 0.33 -9.16 17.19
C LEU A 196 0.82 -7.95 17.98
N ASP A 197 -0.08 -7.07 18.41
CA ASP A 197 0.24 -5.88 19.23
C ASP A 197 0.94 -6.28 20.55
N ALA A 198 0.47 -7.35 21.19
CA ALA A 198 1.10 -7.87 22.41
C ALA A 198 2.48 -8.50 22.20
N ALA A 199 2.82 -8.88 20.96
CA ALA A 199 4.08 -9.54 20.61
C ALA A 199 5.20 -8.59 20.18
N VAL A 200 4.88 -7.33 19.89
CA VAL A 200 5.84 -6.32 19.39
C VAL A 200 6.31 -5.39 20.48
N MET A 201 7.36 -4.61 20.21
CA MET A 201 7.91 -3.65 21.16
C MET A 201 6.95 -2.47 21.41
N SER A 202 6.32 -1.95 20.36
CA SER A 202 5.44 -0.78 20.43
C SER A 202 4.63 -0.64 19.16
N THR A 203 3.43 -0.08 19.29
CA THR A 203 2.52 0.21 18.18
C THR A 203 2.28 1.71 18.04
N VAL A 204 2.36 2.19 16.79
CA VAL A 204 2.06 3.56 16.39
C VAL A 204 0.70 3.59 15.72
N LEU A 205 -0.16 4.53 16.11
CA LEU A 205 -1.50 4.71 15.54
C LEU A 205 -1.56 5.95 14.64
N GLY A 206 -2.30 5.85 13.56
CA GLY A 206 -2.38 6.85 12.49
C GLY A 206 -1.27 6.65 11.47
N GLY A 207 -1.31 7.42 10.41
CA GLY A 207 -0.23 7.49 9.42
C GLY A 207 -0.61 7.02 8.03
N ASP A 208 -1.72 6.29 7.90
CA ASP A 208 -2.27 5.90 6.59
C ASP A 208 -1.13 5.41 5.66
N CYS A 209 -1.09 5.79 4.40
CA CYS A 209 -0.02 5.38 3.45
C CYS A 209 1.41 5.80 3.87
N TYR A 210 1.54 6.83 4.70
CA TYR A 210 2.84 7.32 5.13
C TYR A 210 3.61 6.26 5.95
N ASN A 211 2.88 5.37 6.68
CA ASN A 211 3.47 4.25 7.40
C ASN A 211 4.24 3.31 6.45
N TYR A 212 3.73 3.06 5.26
CA TYR A 212 4.37 2.19 4.27
C TYR A 212 5.64 2.82 3.69
N GLY A 213 5.64 4.14 3.49
CA GLY A 213 6.85 4.90 3.18
C GLY A 213 7.90 4.78 4.28
N CYS A 214 7.47 4.80 5.55
CA CYS A 214 8.35 4.57 6.71
C CYS A 214 8.91 3.13 6.73
N VAL A 215 8.11 2.11 6.38
CA VAL A 215 8.61 0.72 6.25
C VAL A 215 9.66 0.64 5.15
N ALA A 216 9.37 1.20 3.97
CA ALA A 216 10.30 1.20 2.84
C ALA A 216 11.61 1.94 3.14
N SER A 217 11.59 2.92 4.06
CA SER A 217 12.75 3.70 4.50
C SER A 217 13.49 3.11 5.70
N GLY A 218 13.00 1.98 6.25
CA GLY A 218 13.60 1.33 7.41
C GLY A 218 13.36 2.06 8.73
N TRP A 219 12.36 2.92 8.82
CA TRP A 219 11.99 3.64 10.06
C TRP A 219 10.94 2.91 10.86
N LEU A 220 10.15 2.04 10.20
CA LEU A 220 9.11 1.20 10.76
C LEU A 220 9.35 -0.26 10.34
N ASP A 221 8.89 -1.24 11.12
CA ASP A 221 9.13 -2.65 10.82
C ASP A 221 7.93 -3.32 10.15
N VAL A 222 6.73 -3.06 10.67
CA VAL A 222 5.51 -3.76 10.25
C VAL A 222 4.34 -2.79 10.20
N VAL A 223 3.49 -2.93 9.18
CA VAL A 223 2.15 -2.34 9.13
C VAL A 223 1.14 -3.46 8.93
N VAL A 224 0.04 -3.43 9.69
CA VAL A 224 -1.08 -4.35 9.53
C VAL A 224 -2.37 -3.55 9.49
N GLU A 225 -3.14 -3.73 8.41
CA GLU A 225 -4.40 -3.04 8.19
C GLU A 225 -5.46 -3.95 7.58
N ALA A 226 -6.71 -3.52 7.64
CA ALA A 226 -7.84 -4.19 7.01
C ALA A 226 -8.83 -3.15 6.46
N GLN A 227 -9.82 -3.61 5.69
CA GLN A 227 -10.86 -2.79 5.06
C GLN A 227 -10.33 -1.80 3.99
N LEU A 228 -9.07 -1.95 3.56
CA LEU A 228 -8.49 -1.13 2.51
C LEU A 228 -9.16 -1.40 1.17
N LYS A 229 -9.23 -0.36 0.33
CA LYS A 229 -9.65 -0.47 -1.06
C LYS A 229 -8.42 -0.54 -1.97
N ILE A 230 -8.63 -0.89 -3.22
CA ILE A 230 -7.54 -1.01 -4.19
C ILE A 230 -6.70 0.29 -4.31
N TYR A 231 -7.31 1.45 -4.15
CA TYR A 231 -6.62 2.74 -4.25
C TYR A 231 -5.77 3.03 -3.00
N ASP A 232 -6.05 2.40 -1.84
CA ASP A 232 -5.29 2.55 -0.60
C ASP A 232 -4.01 1.70 -0.62
N PHE A 233 -3.98 0.53 -1.33
CA PHE A 233 -2.84 -0.38 -1.24
C PHE A 233 -2.07 -0.62 -2.55
N ALA A 234 -2.66 -0.43 -3.72
CA ALA A 234 -2.01 -0.82 -4.98
C ALA A 234 -0.66 -0.11 -5.21
N ALA A 235 -0.54 1.16 -4.80
CA ALA A 235 0.72 1.91 -4.92
C ALA A 235 1.80 1.42 -3.94
N LEU A 236 1.39 0.87 -2.81
CA LEU A 236 2.27 0.55 -1.70
C LEU A 236 3.10 -0.71 -1.98
N VAL A 237 2.52 -1.68 -2.70
CA VAL A 237 3.16 -2.98 -3.01
C VAL A 237 4.54 -2.81 -3.67
N PRO A 238 4.66 -2.16 -4.84
CA PRO A 238 5.96 -2.02 -5.48
C PRO A 238 6.94 -1.13 -4.69
N ILE A 239 6.45 -0.26 -3.80
CA ILE A 239 7.28 0.60 -2.95
C ILE A 239 7.93 -0.22 -1.83
N VAL A 240 7.16 -1.01 -1.10
CA VAL A 240 7.68 -1.82 0.01
C VAL A 240 8.57 -2.95 -0.52
N GLU A 241 8.14 -3.64 -1.57
CA GLU A 241 8.90 -4.77 -2.14
C GLU A 241 10.20 -4.31 -2.82
N GLY A 242 10.18 -3.18 -3.53
CA GLY A 242 11.39 -2.59 -4.11
C GLY A 242 12.42 -2.11 -3.08
N ALA A 243 11.99 -1.85 -1.83
CA ALA A 243 12.86 -1.55 -0.70
C ALA A 243 13.43 -2.81 -0.01
N GLY A 244 13.03 -4.01 -0.43
CA GLY A 244 13.44 -5.30 0.12
C GLY A 244 12.51 -5.85 1.21
N GLY A 245 11.37 -5.21 1.45
CA GLY A 245 10.28 -5.71 2.27
C GLY A 245 9.37 -6.67 1.52
N ARG A 246 8.25 -7.02 2.12
CA ARG A 246 7.18 -7.84 1.52
C ARG A 246 5.82 -7.30 1.91
N MET A 247 4.89 -7.31 0.93
CA MET A 247 3.46 -7.11 1.18
C MET A 247 2.66 -8.35 0.78
N CYS A 248 1.65 -8.67 1.60
CA CYS A 248 0.71 -9.76 1.33
C CYS A 248 -0.61 -9.48 2.06
N ASP A 249 -1.63 -10.30 1.77
CA ASP A 249 -2.82 -10.35 2.59
C ASP A 249 -2.59 -11.15 3.89
N TRP A 250 -3.62 -11.24 4.74
CA TRP A 250 -3.56 -12.00 6.02
C TRP A 250 -3.56 -13.51 5.83
N SER A 251 -3.63 -14.01 4.60
CA SER A 251 -3.40 -15.41 4.24
C SER A 251 -1.98 -15.66 3.71
N GLY A 252 -1.20 -14.60 3.53
CA GLY A 252 0.15 -14.64 2.98
C GLY A 252 0.19 -14.62 1.45
N ASP A 253 -0.96 -14.43 0.79
CA ASP A 253 -1.05 -14.37 -0.66
C ASP A 253 -0.70 -12.96 -1.18
N PRO A 254 -0.14 -12.85 -2.40
CA PRO A 254 0.19 -11.57 -3.01
C PRO A 254 -1.04 -10.68 -3.21
N LEU A 255 -0.86 -9.38 -3.04
CA LEU A 255 -1.92 -8.39 -3.28
C LEU A 255 -2.09 -8.11 -4.77
N THR A 256 -3.34 -8.18 -5.23
CA THR A 256 -3.77 -7.96 -6.62
C THR A 256 -5.00 -7.06 -6.68
N GLY A 257 -5.52 -6.81 -7.88
CA GLY A 257 -6.77 -6.09 -8.06
C GLY A 257 -8.00 -6.74 -7.43
N ASP A 258 -7.93 -8.03 -7.10
CA ASP A 258 -9.01 -8.82 -6.51
C ASP A 258 -8.88 -8.99 -4.98
N SER A 259 -7.84 -8.43 -4.37
CA SER A 259 -7.60 -8.52 -2.92
C SER A 259 -8.66 -7.76 -2.12
N ILE A 260 -9.05 -8.32 -0.98
CA ILE A 260 -10.17 -7.84 -0.15
C ILE A 260 -9.80 -6.73 0.84
N GLY A 261 -8.53 -6.29 0.84
CA GLY A 261 -8.08 -5.16 1.65
C GLY A 261 -7.60 -5.51 3.04
N GLU A 262 -7.32 -6.78 3.33
CA GLU A 262 -6.48 -7.18 4.47
C GLU A 262 -5.02 -7.09 4.02
N VAL A 263 -4.18 -6.34 4.73
CA VAL A 263 -2.82 -6.02 4.28
C VAL A 263 -1.82 -6.16 5.41
N ILE A 264 -0.70 -6.81 5.10
CA ILE A 264 0.52 -6.86 5.89
C ILE A 264 1.63 -6.25 5.05
N ALA A 265 2.39 -5.30 5.60
CA ALA A 265 3.65 -4.84 5.05
C ALA A 265 4.75 -5.06 6.09
N ALA A 266 5.76 -5.85 5.76
CA ALA A 266 6.90 -6.12 6.63
C ALA A 266 8.21 -5.69 5.96
N GLY A 267 9.02 -4.88 6.66
CA GLY A 267 10.33 -4.47 6.20
C GLY A 267 11.32 -5.64 6.11
N ASP A 268 11.22 -6.60 7.03
CA ASP A 268 11.96 -7.88 6.95
C ASP A 268 11.00 -9.02 6.55
N PRO A 269 11.10 -9.55 5.30
CA PRO A 269 10.26 -10.64 4.83
C PRO A 269 10.31 -11.90 5.71
N ALA A 270 11.37 -12.09 6.48
CA ALA A 270 11.52 -13.23 7.39
C ALA A 270 10.52 -13.20 8.57
N ARG A 271 9.83 -12.09 8.80
CA ARG A 271 8.82 -11.96 9.87
C ARG A 271 7.41 -12.34 9.41
N ILE A 272 7.17 -12.46 8.11
CA ILE A 272 5.81 -12.70 7.57
C ILE A 272 5.17 -13.96 8.17
N GLU A 273 5.88 -15.08 8.25
CA GLU A 273 5.31 -16.32 8.77
C GLU A 273 4.88 -16.17 10.25
N GLU A 274 5.72 -15.56 11.09
CA GLU A 274 5.41 -15.31 12.50
C GLU A 274 4.23 -14.35 12.66
N ILE A 275 4.13 -13.30 11.82
CA ILE A 275 3.00 -12.37 11.80
C ILE A 275 1.71 -13.10 11.40
N LEU A 276 1.75 -13.94 10.36
CA LEU A 276 0.61 -14.73 9.92
C LEU A 276 0.12 -15.70 10.98
N GLU A 277 1.03 -16.35 11.73
CA GLU A 277 0.68 -17.24 12.85
C GLU A 277 -0.08 -16.49 13.95
N LEU A 278 0.37 -15.28 14.30
CA LEU A 278 -0.29 -14.44 15.29
C LEU A 278 -1.68 -13.96 14.83
N LEU A 279 -1.80 -13.55 13.57
CA LEU A 279 -3.06 -13.10 12.98
C LEU A 279 -4.04 -14.27 12.73
N ALA A 280 -3.57 -15.51 12.61
CA ALA A 280 -4.42 -16.69 12.50
C ALA A 280 -5.10 -17.10 13.81
N CYS A 281 -4.66 -16.58 14.96
CA CYS A 281 -5.29 -16.77 16.27
C CYS A 281 -6.64 -16.03 16.33
N ARG A 282 -7.59 -16.46 15.49
CA ARG A 282 -8.98 -15.99 15.52
C ARG A 282 -9.64 -16.68 16.71
N GLY A 283 -9.95 -15.93 17.78
CA GLY A 283 -10.53 -16.47 19.01
C GLY A 283 -11.70 -17.43 18.76
N HIS A 284 -11.76 -18.45 19.60
CA HIS A 284 -12.89 -19.40 19.67
C HIS A 284 -14.06 -18.77 20.38
#